data_430c6e15eac9d888223dc657d1933e6c
#
_entry.id   430c6e15eac9d888223dc657d1933e6c
#
_cell.length_a   1.000
_cell.length_b   1.000
_cell.length_c   1.000
_cell.angle_alpha   90.00
_cell.angle_beta   90.00
_cell.angle_gamma   90.00
#
_symmetry.space_group_name_H-M   'P 1'
#
loop_
_entity.id
_entity.type
_entity.pdbx_description
1 polymer ?
#
loop_
_entity_poly.entity_id
_entity_poly.type
_entity_poly.pdbx_seq_one_letter_code
_entity_poly.pdbx_strand_id
1 'polypeptide(L)'
;MSYYEDILKAKNGQVLFLLGNEAIARGAIESGLSMAASYPGTPSSEVGDLFYAIHEKAKMHFEYSVNEKVALEVAFASSTLGLRSMVFMKHVGMNVASDAMMSIAYTGTRGGLVIMTADDPSLHSSQNEQDNRHYADLSHLPLIEPTTPQEAKDFITLAFDISEKYSIPVIFRTTTMISHERGLVQVSPRMDQKRMSNFESGKDMFNSLPQFASRNKKVLQEKIANIKALESDRFISVERADEDEWGAISSGVGYAYLHDVIAKYKLSISVLKIGMSNPLPEKSILKFVREHPRIIIVEELDPYLEEKIRALCELENVDSIIYGKMNSYFPNDYEFNMDIVRSGVFKAMGKEDPNSFTKGVESPLVAPRTPVLCSGCPHRASFFAVRRALKLAGMEDAKISSDIGCYSLGAYEPFDIGDYMISMGSSIGIASGIPGSASKRTVTFIGDSTFFHSGIPGLINAKMNNAQTTLIILDNRVTAMTGQQPNPGSRDLDDLDSKQNISIENVVRGTGIDSVVTVDPFNLGKMLHAVTESFKTDGPAVIISRRECAILRDAKEKKAGRHVVYTVNTEKCSGCDKCVEDFACPAISIVGGKASIDPDQCDGCGVCSQRYVCPFQAIEVA
;
A
#
# COMPACT_ATOMS: atom_id res chain seq x y z
N MET A 1 3.04 27.95 8.56
CA MET A 1 3.19 26.69 9.34
C MET A 1 2.47 25.62 8.54
N SER A 2 3.05 24.43 8.38
CA SER A 2 2.33 23.37 7.69
C SER A 2 1.31 22.72 8.65
N TYR A 3 0.24 22.19 8.11
CA TYR A 3 -0.79 21.44 8.86
C TYR A 3 -0.19 20.36 9.78
N TYR A 4 0.82 19.63 9.32
CA TYR A 4 1.49 18.60 10.11
C TYR A 4 2.27 19.16 11.32
N GLU A 5 2.80 20.39 11.22
CA GLU A 5 3.43 21.04 12.38
C GLU A 5 2.42 21.41 13.46
N ASP A 6 1.19 21.74 13.09
CA ASP A 6 0.13 22.02 14.06
C ASP A 6 -0.26 20.75 14.82
N ILE A 7 -0.29 19.57 14.13
CA ILE A 7 -0.46 18.28 14.82
C ILE A 7 0.67 18.04 15.83
N LEU A 8 1.93 18.31 15.46
CA LEU A 8 3.07 18.13 16.36
C LEU A 8 3.01 19.05 17.60
N LYS A 9 2.57 20.30 17.42
CA LYS A 9 2.57 21.35 18.47
C LYS A 9 1.34 21.29 19.38
N ALA A 10 0.35 20.49 19.06
CA ALA A 10 -0.89 20.40 19.83
C ALA A 10 -0.62 20.03 21.29
N LYS A 11 -1.30 20.73 22.20
CA LYS A 11 -1.10 20.62 23.65
C LYS A 11 -1.98 19.52 24.25
N ASN A 12 -1.55 18.97 25.36
CA ASN A 12 -2.33 18.02 26.16
C ASN A 12 -3.79 18.45 26.34
N GLY A 13 -4.71 17.55 26.08
CA GLY A 13 -6.16 17.77 26.19
C GLY A 13 -6.79 18.51 25.01
N GLN A 14 -6.01 19.02 24.07
CA GLN A 14 -6.53 19.61 22.84
C GLN A 14 -7.17 18.53 21.98
N VAL A 15 -8.30 18.85 21.33
CA VAL A 15 -9.00 17.98 20.40
C VAL A 15 -8.67 18.42 18.98
N LEU A 16 -8.21 17.49 18.15
CA LEU A 16 -7.91 17.69 16.74
C LEU A 16 -8.86 16.84 15.89
N PHE A 17 -9.10 17.25 14.64
CA PHE A 17 -9.85 16.46 13.67
C PHE A 17 -8.86 15.82 12.70
N LEU A 18 -8.51 14.55 12.97
CA LEU A 18 -7.41 13.81 12.31
C LEU A 18 -7.91 12.64 11.47
N LEU A 19 -7.17 12.30 10.43
CA LEU A 19 -7.23 10.97 9.80
C LEU A 19 -6.75 9.89 10.78
N GLY A 20 -7.19 8.65 10.59
CA GLY A 20 -6.67 7.51 11.36
C GLY A 20 -5.14 7.40 11.26
N ASN A 21 -4.57 7.54 10.07
CA ASN A 21 -3.12 7.55 9.86
C ASN A 21 -2.42 8.70 10.62
N GLU A 22 -3.00 9.90 10.61
CA GLU A 22 -2.47 11.04 11.37
C GLU A 22 -2.56 10.82 12.89
N ALA A 23 -3.64 10.17 13.33
CA ALA A 23 -3.83 9.82 14.74
C ALA A 23 -2.82 8.76 15.20
N ILE A 24 -2.54 7.73 14.38
CA ILE A 24 -1.49 6.74 14.64
C ILE A 24 -0.12 7.42 14.76
N ALA A 25 0.23 8.26 13.79
CA ALA A 25 1.50 8.98 13.81
C ALA A 25 1.62 9.88 15.06
N ARG A 26 0.53 10.57 15.44
CA ARG A 26 0.49 11.38 16.65
C ARG A 26 0.65 10.52 17.91
N GLY A 27 -0.04 9.39 18.03
CA GLY A 27 0.11 8.47 19.16
C GLY A 27 1.53 7.89 19.29
N ALA A 28 2.15 7.54 18.16
CA ALA A 28 3.55 7.10 18.14
C ALA A 28 4.51 8.17 18.63
N ILE A 29 4.31 9.44 18.24
CA ILE A 29 5.09 10.58 18.74
C ILE A 29 4.85 10.79 20.23
N GLU A 30 3.61 10.69 20.70
CA GLU A 30 3.28 10.79 22.14
C GLU A 30 3.98 9.70 22.95
N SER A 31 4.17 8.52 22.35
CA SER A 31 4.89 7.39 22.95
C SER A 31 6.41 7.55 23.00
N GLY A 32 6.98 8.67 22.55
CA GLY A 32 8.43 8.88 22.52
C GLY A 32 9.13 8.09 21.42
N LEU A 33 8.49 7.95 20.26
CA LEU A 33 9.07 7.32 19.07
C LEU A 33 10.40 7.96 18.70
N SER A 34 11.44 7.13 18.50
CA SER A 34 12.79 7.56 18.15
C SER A 34 13.15 7.27 16.70
N MET A 35 12.56 6.23 16.14
CA MET A 35 12.85 5.75 14.78
C MET A 35 11.59 5.26 14.08
N ALA A 36 11.39 5.69 12.83
CA ALA A 36 10.40 5.11 11.94
C ALA A 36 10.99 4.86 10.55
N ALA A 37 10.58 3.77 9.91
CA ALA A 37 10.96 3.43 8.55
C ALA A 37 9.76 2.86 7.78
N SER A 38 9.73 3.07 6.47
CA SER A 38 8.65 2.56 5.61
C SER A 38 9.10 2.42 4.17
N TYR A 39 8.41 1.59 3.41
CA TYR A 39 8.29 1.74 1.97
C TYR A 39 6.87 2.26 1.66
N PRO A 40 6.71 3.27 0.79
CA PRO A 40 5.41 3.91 0.58
C PRO A 40 4.35 2.96 0.03
N GLY A 41 3.18 2.92 0.66
CA GLY A 41 2.07 2.05 0.24
C GLY A 41 0.72 2.50 0.80
N THR A 42 -0.23 2.86 -0.07
CA THR A 42 -1.60 3.18 0.32
C THR A 42 -2.33 1.89 0.75
N PRO A 43 -3.02 1.87 1.93
CA PRO A 43 -3.55 3.02 2.68
C PRO A 43 -2.72 3.49 3.89
N SER A 44 -1.41 3.21 4.00
CA SER A 44 -0.58 3.68 5.13
C SER A 44 0.26 4.93 4.84
N SER A 45 0.17 5.51 3.64
CA SER A 45 1.08 6.56 3.15
C SER A 45 1.12 7.82 4.00
N GLU A 46 -0.03 8.28 4.53
CA GLU A 46 -0.12 9.55 5.27
C GLU A 46 0.62 9.51 6.62
N VAL A 47 0.87 8.31 7.18
CA VAL A 47 1.78 8.16 8.34
C VAL A 47 3.18 8.64 7.96
N GLY A 48 3.65 8.22 6.78
CA GLY A 48 4.96 8.60 6.25
C GLY A 48 5.04 10.07 5.88
N ASP A 49 4.01 10.61 5.24
CA ASP A 49 3.97 12.02 4.85
C ASP A 49 4.06 12.94 6.08
N LEU A 50 3.36 12.58 7.15
CA LEU A 50 3.44 13.31 8.42
C LEU A 50 4.85 13.21 9.01
N PHE A 51 5.42 12.00 9.15
CA PHE A 51 6.76 11.83 9.69
C PHE A 51 7.82 12.53 8.85
N TYR A 52 7.75 12.44 7.53
CA TYR A 52 8.67 13.12 6.61
C TYR A 52 8.67 14.64 6.81
N ALA A 53 7.48 15.22 7.03
CA ALA A 53 7.33 16.66 7.23
C ALA A 53 7.84 17.17 8.60
N ILE A 54 7.87 16.31 9.63
CA ILE A 54 8.11 16.77 11.02
C ILE A 54 9.29 16.11 11.73
N HIS A 55 9.94 15.08 11.16
CA HIS A 55 10.92 14.24 11.87
C HIS A 55 12.06 15.04 12.53
N GLU A 56 12.59 16.06 11.84
CA GLU A 56 13.62 16.93 12.41
C GLU A 56 13.12 17.69 13.65
N LYS A 57 11.90 18.27 13.58
CA LYS A 57 11.29 19.01 14.70
C LYS A 57 10.85 18.08 15.83
N ALA A 58 10.46 16.87 15.51
CA ALA A 58 10.15 15.83 16.46
C ALA A 58 11.40 15.20 17.09
N LYS A 59 12.59 15.47 16.53
CA LYS A 59 13.89 14.90 16.91
C LYS A 59 13.91 13.37 16.81
N MET A 60 13.23 12.82 15.79
CA MET A 60 13.22 11.39 15.49
C MET A 60 13.90 11.12 14.14
N HIS A 61 14.44 9.93 13.97
CA HIS A 61 14.87 9.49 12.64
C HIS A 61 13.68 8.96 11.86
N PHE A 62 13.57 9.39 10.60
CA PHE A 62 12.62 8.84 9.65
C PHE A 62 13.31 8.59 8.30
N GLU A 63 13.02 7.44 7.69
CA GLU A 63 13.47 7.15 6.34
C GLU A 63 12.42 6.39 5.52
N TYR A 64 12.39 6.70 4.22
CA TYR A 64 11.81 5.78 3.25
C TYR A 64 12.91 4.80 2.81
N SER A 65 12.74 3.54 3.21
CA SER A 65 13.65 2.44 2.85
C SER A 65 13.37 1.93 1.43
N VAL A 66 14.29 1.16 0.87
CA VAL A 66 14.17 0.65 -0.51
C VAL A 66 13.05 -0.38 -0.67
N ASN A 67 12.72 -1.12 0.39
CA ASN A 67 11.56 -2.03 0.48
C ASN A 67 11.19 -2.29 1.94
N GLU A 68 10.09 -2.98 2.16
CA GLU A 68 9.52 -3.24 3.50
C GLU A 68 10.39 -4.17 4.35
N LYS A 69 11.12 -5.11 3.74
CA LYS A 69 12.08 -5.96 4.45
C LYS A 69 13.18 -5.11 5.08
N VAL A 70 13.80 -4.24 4.29
CA VAL A 70 14.86 -3.34 4.77
C VAL A 70 14.30 -2.36 5.80
N ALA A 71 13.10 -1.82 5.60
CA ALA A 71 12.44 -0.93 6.56
C ALA A 71 12.27 -1.62 7.93
N LEU A 72 11.81 -2.87 7.94
CA LEU A 72 11.68 -3.66 9.17
C LEU A 72 13.03 -3.92 9.83
N GLU A 73 14.05 -4.27 9.06
CA GLU A 73 15.41 -4.53 9.57
C GLU A 73 16.01 -3.28 10.23
N VAL A 74 15.81 -2.10 9.63
CA VAL A 74 16.28 -0.81 10.18
C VAL A 74 15.55 -0.47 11.48
N ALA A 75 14.21 -0.58 11.49
CA ALA A 75 13.43 -0.35 12.71
C ALA A 75 13.79 -1.35 13.82
N PHE A 76 13.98 -2.62 13.47
CA PHE A 76 14.43 -3.66 14.40
C PHE A 76 15.78 -3.34 15.00
N ALA A 77 16.77 -2.99 14.17
CA ALA A 77 18.12 -2.64 14.65
C ALA A 77 18.06 -1.50 15.69
N SER A 78 17.24 -0.48 15.45
CA SER A 78 17.02 0.60 16.41
C SER A 78 16.38 0.09 17.71
N SER A 79 15.43 -0.83 17.64
CA SER A 79 14.79 -1.43 18.82
C SER A 79 15.77 -2.24 19.68
N THR A 80 16.79 -2.88 19.06
CA THR A 80 17.83 -3.62 19.80
C THR A 80 18.67 -2.72 20.69
N LEU A 81 18.68 -1.41 20.39
CA LEU A 81 19.35 -0.38 21.18
C LEU A 81 18.45 0.22 22.28
N GLY A 82 17.28 -0.37 22.53
CA GLY A 82 16.34 0.08 23.55
C GLY A 82 15.46 1.26 23.13
N LEU A 83 15.46 1.63 21.84
CA LEU A 83 14.65 2.74 21.32
C LEU A 83 13.26 2.24 20.88
N ARG A 84 12.23 3.09 21.03
CA ARG A 84 10.92 2.84 20.41
C ARG A 84 11.02 3.07 18.91
N SER A 85 10.66 2.06 18.15
CA SER A 85 10.80 2.02 16.70
C SER A 85 9.53 1.54 16.04
N MET A 86 9.21 2.06 14.87
CA MET A 86 8.02 1.70 14.10
C MET A 86 8.40 1.42 12.65
N VAL A 87 7.82 0.37 12.09
CA VAL A 87 7.75 0.17 10.64
C VAL A 87 6.29 0.15 10.24
N PHE A 88 5.97 0.74 9.09
CA PHE A 88 4.60 0.73 8.60
C PHE A 88 4.57 0.48 7.09
N MET A 89 3.54 -0.22 6.65
CA MET A 89 3.43 -0.70 5.28
C MET A 89 1.99 -1.07 4.92
N LYS A 90 1.74 -1.16 3.64
CA LYS A 90 0.56 -1.78 3.07
C LYS A 90 0.56 -3.29 3.32
N HIS A 91 -0.61 -3.94 3.27
CA HIS A 91 -0.73 -5.39 3.51
C HIS A 91 0.21 -6.25 2.66
N VAL A 92 0.37 -5.95 1.37
CA VAL A 92 1.30 -6.70 0.50
C VAL A 92 2.77 -6.49 0.88
N GLY A 93 3.10 -5.41 1.56
CA GLY A 93 4.43 -5.17 2.12
C GLY A 93 4.78 -6.15 3.22
N MET A 94 3.80 -6.67 3.97
CA MET A 94 4.01 -7.75 4.93
C MET A 94 4.55 -9.03 4.25
N ASN A 95 4.15 -9.30 3.01
CA ASN A 95 4.69 -10.43 2.25
C ASN A 95 6.19 -10.25 2.00
N VAL A 96 6.64 -9.03 1.71
CA VAL A 96 8.05 -8.70 1.48
C VAL A 96 8.85 -8.74 2.79
N ALA A 97 8.28 -8.24 3.90
CA ALA A 97 8.89 -8.18 5.21
C ALA A 97 8.84 -9.51 5.98
N SER A 98 8.03 -10.48 5.53
CA SER A 98 7.65 -11.67 6.31
C SER A 98 8.84 -12.51 6.76
N ASP A 99 9.85 -12.74 5.92
CA ASP A 99 11.03 -13.52 6.26
C ASP A 99 11.78 -12.93 7.48
N ALA A 100 12.04 -11.61 7.43
CA ALA A 100 12.66 -10.90 8.54
C ALA A 100 11.75 -10.92 9.78
N MET A 101 10.44 -10.68 9.63
CA MET A 101 9.47 -10.66 10.72
C MET A 101 9.40 -12.00 11.46
N MET A 102 9.37 -13.14 10.74
CA MET A 102 9.36 -14.48 11.34
C MET A 102 10.59 -14.71 12.21
N SER A 103 11.76 -14.26 11.75
CA SER A 103 13.01 -14.40 12.50
C SER A 103 13.07 -13.46 13.71
N ILE A 104 12.61 -12.21 13.56
CA ILE A 104 12.56 -11.21 14.63
C ILE A 104 11.58 -11.62 15.74
N ALA A 105 10.47 -12.29 15.39
CA ALA A 105 9.54 -12.82 16.38
C ALA A 105 10.21 -13.77 17.38
N TYR A 106 11.17 -14.57 16.93
CA TYR A 106 11.93 -15.48 17.78
C TYR A 106 13.00 -14.77 18.60
N THR A 107 13.70 -13.80 18.01
CA THR A 107 14.78 -13.09 18.73
C THR A 107 14.24 -12.09 19.73
N GLY A 108 13.04 -11.55 19.47
CA GLY A 108 12.45 -10.49 20.29
C GLY A 108 13.11 -9.14 20.09
N THR A 109 12.79 -8.19 20.97
CA THR A 109 13.24 -6.79 20.94
C THR A 109 13.80 -6.35 22.31
N ARG A 110 14.40 -5.16 22.40
CA ARG A 110 14.74 -4.52 23.68
C ARG A 110 13.91 -3.26 23.92
N GLY A 111 13.82 -2.37 22.93
CA GLY A 111 12.86 -1.27 22.88
C GLY A 111 11.57 -1.72 22.21
N GLY A 112 10.55 -0.89 22.30
CA GLY A 112 9.28 -1.17 21.63
C GLY A 112 9.43 -1.19 20.11
N LEU A 113 8.99 -2.26 19.45
CA LEU A 113 8.89 -2.37 17.99
C LEU A 113 7.44 -2.63 17.59
N VAL A 114 6.86 -1.69 16.88
CA VAL A 114 5.52 -1.83 16.31
C VAL A 114 5.61 -1.99 14.80
N ILE A 115 4.97 -3.02 14.28
CA ILE A 115 4.84 -3.33 12.85
C ILE A 115 3.41 -2.98 12.44
N MET A 116 3.22 -1.80 11.84
CA MET A 116 1.90 -1.41 11.34
C MET A 116 1.69 -1.96 9.94
N THR A 117 0.54 -2.58 9.74
CA THR A 117 0.04 -3.01 8.43
C THR A 117 -1.33 -2.42 8.17
N ALA A 118 -1.56 -1.96 6.94
CA ALA A 118 -2.86 -1.44 6.52
C ALA A 118 -3.42 -2.32 5.40
N ASP A 119 -4.51 -3.02 5.71
CA ASP A 119 -5.21 -3.87 4.76
C ASP A 119 -6.13 -3.04 3.85
N ASP A 120 -6.35 -3.51 2.63
CA ASP A 120 -7.13 -2.82 1.62
C ASP A 120 -8.30 -3.68 1.11
N PRO A 121 -9.34 -3.88 1.95
CA PRO A 121 -10.57 -4.54 1.51
C PRO A 121 -11.16 -3.83 0.29
N SER A 122 -11.81 -4.56 -0.61
CA SER A 122 -12.29 -4.07 -1.92
C SER A 122 -11.20 -3.65 -2.91
N LEU A 123 -9.94 -3.90 -2.65
CA LEU A 123 -8.82 -3.68 -3.59
C LEU A 123 -8.77 -2.25 -4.19
N HIS A 124 -9.10 -1.21 -3.40
CA HIS A 124 -9.15 0.17 -3.90
C HIS A 124 -7.85 0.62 -4.56
N SER A 125 -6.70 0.13 -4.07
CA SER A 125 -5.38 0.44 -4.63
C SER A 125 -4.43 -0.76 -4.61
N SER A 126 -4.95 -2.00 -4.63
CA SER A 126 -4.18 -3.22 -4.41
C SER A 126 -4.37 -4.26 -5.51
N GLN A 127 -3.36 -5.11 -5.69
CA GLN A 127 -3.40 -6.24 -6.63
C GLN A 127 -4.06 -7.49 -6.06
N ASN A 128 -4.31 -7.56 -4.75
CA ASN A 128 -5.04 -8.63 -4.08
C ASN A 128 -5.76 -8.09 -2.85
N GLU A 129 -6.67 -8.87 -2.32
CA GLU A 129 -7.28 -8.71 -1.01
C GLU A 129 -6.64 -9.72 -0.06
N GLN A 130 -6.19 -9.28 1.11
CA GLN A 130 -5.41 -10.10 2.03
C GLN A 130 -5.72 -9.70 3.48
N ASP A 131 -5.97 -10.69 4.32
CA ASP A 131 -6.18 -10.49 5.75
C ASP A 131 -4.89 -10.71 6.54
N ASN A 132 -4.26 -9.63 6.96
CA ASN A 132 -2.99 -9.70 7.66
C ASN A 132 -3.09 -10.17 9.13
N ARG A 133 -4.29 -10.45 9.65
CA ARG A 133 -4.45 -11.13 10.94
C ARG A 133 -3.81 -12.52 10.94
N HIS A 134 -3.78 -13.21 9.79
CA HIS A 134 -3.11 -14.50 9.65
C HIS A 134 -1.60 -14.45 9.86
N TYR A 135 -0.96 -13.32 9.59
CA TYR A 135 0.45 -13.14 9.92
C TYR A 135 0.72 -13.18 11.43
N ALA A 136 -0.22 -12.73 12.25
CA ALA A 136 -0.08 -12.81 13.69
C ALA A 136 -0.07 -14.27 14.17
N ASP A 137 -0.90 -15.14 13.61
CA ASP A 137 -0.89 -16.56 13.91
C ASP A 137 0.41 -17.23 13.47
N LEU A 138 0.82 -16.99 12.22
CA LEU A 138 2.02 -17.59 11.65
C LEU A 138 3.30 -17.19 12.39
N SER A 139 3.42 -15.91 12.76
CA SER A 139 4.57 -15.37 13.49
C SER A 139 4.48 -15.55 15.00
N HIS A 140 3.32 -15.88 15.54
CA HIS A 140 3.00 -15.85 16.97
C HIS A 140 3.22 -14.46 17.60
N LEU A 141 2.91 -13.38 16.88
CA LEU A 141 3.00 -12.03 17.41
C LEU A 141 1.64 -11.51 17.88
N PRO A 142 1.61 -10.68 18.93
CA PRO A 142 0.37 -9.99 19.29
C PRO A 142 -0.08 -9.05 18.19
N LEU A 143 -1.39 -8.97 17.96
CA LEU A 143 -2.03 -8.09 16.98
C LEU A 143 -3.12 -7.27 17.62
N ILE A 144 -3.06 -5.96 17.39
CA ILE A 144 -4.00 -4.96 17.88
C ILE A 144 -4.62 -4.24 16.70
N GLU A 145 -5.94 -4.06 16.74
CA GLU A 145 -6.70 -3.34 15.71
C GLU A 145 -7.67 -2.32 16.33
N PRO A 146 -7.53 -1.03 15.98
CA PRO A 146 -8.42 0.03 16.45
C PRO A 146 -9.71 0.06 15.63
N THR A 147 -10.72 0.74 16.18
CA THR A 147 -12.02 0.97 15.54
C THR A 147 -12.24 2.42 15.12
N THR A 148 -11.57 3.36 15.77
CA THR A 148 -11.73 4.81 15.54
C THR A 148 -10.37 5.51 15.52
N PRO A 149 -10.27 6.72 14.97
CA PRO A 149 -9.03 7.52 15.05
C PRO A 149 -8.54 7.76 16.48
N GLN A 150 -9.46 7.94 17.46
CA GLN A 150 -9.06 8.05 18.86
C GLN A 150 -8.39 6.77 19.36
N GLU A 151 -8.99 5.61 19.10
CA GLU A 151 -8.38 4.34 19.48
C GLU A 151 -7.08 4.08 18.72
N ALA A 152 -7.00 4.47 17.45
CA ALA A 152 -5.77 4.35 16.67
C ALA A 152 -4.60 5.07 17.37
N LYS A 153 -4.85 6.27 17.90
CA LYS A 153 -3.88 7.02 18.70
C LYS A 153 -3.57 6.36 20.05
N ASP A 154 -4.58 5.88 20.75
CA ASP A 154 -4.40 5.32 22.11
C ASP A 154 -3.78 3.92 22.06
N PHE A 155 -4.23 3.07 21.12
CA PHE A 155 -3.78 1.69 21.01
C PHE A 155 -2.36 1.56 20.48
N ILE A 156 -1.88 2.49 19.63
CA ILE A 156 -0.48 2.49 19.22
C ILE A 156 0.46 2.71 20.40
N THR A 157 0.05 3.54 21.37
CA THR A 157 0.81 3.74 22.62
C THR A 157 0.86 2.45 23.43
N LEU A 158 -0.27 1.78 23.58
CA LEU A 158 -0.33 0.48 24.29
C LEU A 158 0.48 -0.60 23.56
N ALA A 159 0.51 -0.58 22.22
CA ALA A 159 1.32 -1.50 21.43
C ALA A 159 2.82 -1.35 21.74
N PHE A 160 3.33 -0.11 21.87
CA PHE A 160 4.71 0.14 22.30
C PHE A 160 4.97 -0.35 23.72
N ASP A 161 4.04 -0.11 24.64
CA ASP A 161 4.19 -0.54 26.05
C ASP A 161 4.23 -2.08 26.17
N ILE A 162 3.37 -2.79 25.44
CA ILE A 162 3.36 -4.26 25.38
C ILE A 162 4.65 -4.77 24.75
N SER A 163 5.06 -4.17 23.64
CA SER A 163 6.30 -4.56 22.95
C SER A 163 7.52 -4.47 23.86
N GLU A 164 7.67 -3.38 24.60
CA GLU A 164 8.77 -3.20 25.57
C GLU A 164 8.66 -4.15 26.75
N LYS A 165 7.47 -4.23 27.38
CA LYS A 165 7.25 -5.03 28.57
C LYS A 165 7.57 -6.52 28.35
N TYR A 166 7.21 -7.03 27.19
CA TYR A 166 7.38 -8.46 26.86
C TYR A 166 8.56 -8.71 25.92
N SER A 167 9.28 -7.67 25.51
CA SER A 167 10.40 -7.79 24.55
C SER A 167 10.01 -8.56 23.31
N ILE A 168 8.94 -8.15 22.63
CA ILE A 168 8.34 -8.80 21.46
C ILE A 168 7.80 -7.74 20.48
N PRO A 169 7.94 -7.90 19.16
CA PRO A 169 7.22 -7.02 18.22
C PRO A 169 5.70 -7.13 18.40
N VAL A 170 4.99 -6.03 18.12
CA VAL A 170 3.52 -6.01 18.09
C VAL A 170 3.06 -5.60 16.71
N ILE A 171 2.15 -6.38 16.11
CA ILE A 171 1.48 -6.02 14.88
C ILE A 171 0.34 -5.06 15.22
N PHE A 172 0.30 -3.93 14.51
CA PHE A 172 -0.78 -2.95 14.60
C PHE A 172 -1.50 -2.90 13.25
N ARG A 173 -2.72 -3.40 13.21
CA ARG A 173 -3.46 -3.56 11.95
C ARG A 173 -4.56 -2.51 11.81
N THR A 174 -4.63 -1.90 10.64
CA THR A 174 -5.76 -1.08 10.20
C THR A 174 -6.32 -1.60 8.89
N THR A 175 -7.48 -1.09 8.50
CA THR A 175 -8.04 -1.22 7.14
C THR A 175 -8.10 0.14 6.48
N THR A 176 -8.38 0.19 5.16
CA THR A 176 -8.51 1.44 4.39
C THR A 176 -9.46 2.42 5.08
N MET A 177 -10.61 1.93 5.57
CA MET A 177 -11.59 2.78 6.26
C MET A 177 -10.98 3.45 7.50
N ILE A 178 -10.40 2.67 8.41
CA ILE A 178 -9.77 3.21 9.64
C ILE A 178 -8.60 4.14 9.33
N SER A 179 -7.79 3.81 8.32
CA SER A 179 -6.65 4.64 7.91
C SER A 179 -7.08 6.02 7.41
N HIS A 180 -8.19 6.10 6.67
CA HIS A 180 -8.66 7.30 6.00
C HIS A 180 -9.89 7.96 6.64
N GLU A 181 -10.52 7.32 7.63
CA GLU A 181 -11.57 7.93 8.43
C GLU A 181 -11.05 9.16 9.18
N ARG A 182 -11.87 10.21 9.27
CA ARG A 182 -11.59 11.39 10.10
C ARG A 182 -12.42 11.39 11.34
N GLY A 183 -11.78 11.65 12.48
CA GLY A 183 -12.45 11.73 13.77
C GLY A 183 -11.84 12.76 14.71
N LEU A 184 -12.58 13.04 15.78
CA LEU A 184 -12.08 13.89 16.87
C LEU A 184 -11.10 13.08 17.73
N VAL A 185 -9.89 13.60 17.88
CA VAL A 185 -8.80 12.95 18.61
C VAL A 185 -8.28 13.87 19.69
N GLN A 186 -8.43 13.47 20.94
CA GLN A 186 -7.83 14.16 22.06
C GLN A 186 -6.36 13.74 22.19
N VAL A 187 -5.47 14.73 22.14
CA VAL A 187 -4.03 14.49 22.23
C VAL A 187 -3.54 14.47 23.68
N SER A 188 -2.49 13.69 23.91
CA SER A 188 -1.84 13.50 25.21
C SER A 188 -0.44 14.13 25.22
N PRO A 189 0.21 14.26 26.39
CA PRO A 189 1.57 14.74 26.49
C PRO A 189 2.53 13.81 25.75
N ARG A 190 3.55 14.39 25.14
CA ARG A 190 4.64 13.61 24.56
C ARG A 190 5.54 13.07 25.66
N MET A 191 5.84 11.79 25.59
CA MET A 191 6.89 11.20 26.42
C MET A 191 8.26 11.62 25.90
N ASP A 192 9.23 11.74 26.80
CA ASP A 192 10.61 11.93 26.39
C ASP A 192 11.12 10.69 25.64
N GLN A 193 11.84 10.93 24.56
CA GLN A 193 12.49 9.85 23.83
C GLN A 193 13.53 9.17 24.72
N LYS A 194 13.53 7.84 24.72
CA LYS A 194 14.54 7.08 25.44
C LYS A 194 15.93 7.33 24.84
N ARG A 195 16.93 7.40 25.68
CA ARG A 195 18.32 7.42 25.23
C ARG A 195 18.72 6.04 24.76
N MET A 196 19.51 6.01 23.70
CA MET A 196 20.11 4.78 23.18
C MET A 196 20.91 4.10 24.31
N SER A 197 20.58 2.85 24.58
CA SER A 197 21.36 2.00 25.50
C SER A 197 22.60 1.47 24.77
N ASN A 198 23.65 1.17 25.53
CA ASN A 198 24.77 0.46 24.97
C ASN A 198 24.30 -0.91 24.42
N PHE A 199 24.77 -1.25 23.23
CA PHE A 199 24.52 -2.57 22.66
C PHE A 199 25.30 -3.61 23.49
N GLU A 200 24.59 -4.34 24.33
CA GLU A 200 25.16 -5.48 25.03
C GLU A 200 25.20 -6.68 24.07
N SER A 201 26.39 -7.04 23.63
CA SER A 201 26.58 -8.17 22.76
C SER A 201 26.42 -9.51 23.50
N GLY A 202 25.20 -10.02 23.52
CA GLY A 202 24.99 -11.45 23.80
C GLY A 202 24.98 -12.20 22.46
N LYS A 203 25.94 -13.11 22.22
CA LYS A 203 26.01 -13.90 20.99
C LYS A 203 24.72 -14.69 20.69
N ASP A 204 23.86 -14.85 21.66
CA ASP A 204 22.66 -15.68 21.64
C ASP A 204 21.34 -14.87 21.64
N MET A 205 21.39 -13.53 21.77
CA MET A 205 20.18 -12.73 21.90
C MET A 205 19.49 -12.51 20.54
N PHE A 206 20.20 -11.97 19.56
CA PHE A 206 19.65 -11.65 18.23
C PHE A 206 20.27 -12.57 17.16
N ASN A 207 20.20 -13.89 17.40
CA ASN A 207 20.83 -14.87 16.55
C ASN A 207 19.88 -16.03 16.25
N SER A 208 19.65 -16.27 14.97
CA SER A 208 18.70 -17.27 14.46
C SER A 208 19.33 -18.64 14.19
N LEU A 209 20.55 -18.93 14.71
CA LEU A 209 21.10 -20.28 14.62
C LEU A 209 20.17 -21.30 15.30
N PRO A 210 20.07 -22.53 14.79
CA PRO A 210 19.07 -23.52 15.25
C PRO A 210 19.02 -23.74 16.75
N GLN A 211 20.18 -23.77 17.42
CA GLN A 211 20.28 -23.94 18.86
C GLN A 211 19.60 -22.80 19.67
N PHE A 212 19.70 -21.56 19.17
CA PHE A 212 19.08 -20.39 19.80
C PHE A 212 17.60 -20.30 19.41
N ALA A 213 17.27 -20.55 18.15
CA ALA A 213 15.89 -20.54 17.66
C ALA A 213 15.00 -21.53 18.43
N SER A 214 15.48 -22.73 18.72
CA SER A 214 14.76 -23.74 19.50
C SER A 214 14.42 -23.26 20.92
N ARG A 215 15.39 -22.63 21.61
CA ARG A 215 15.15 -22.00 22.93
C ARG A 215 14.17 -20.84 22.82
N ASN A 216 14.38 -19.95 21.85
CA ASN A 216 13.61 -18.74 21.67
C ASN A 216 12.13 -19.06 21.31
N LYS A 217 11.86 -20.20 20.65
CA LYS A 217 10.46 -20.66 20.40
C LYS A 217 9.70 -20.84 21.70
N LYS A 218 10.30 -21.47 22.71
CA LYS A 218 9.67 -21.66 24.04
C LYS A 218 9.42 -20.32 24.72
N VAL A 219 10.42 -19.43 24.70
CA VAL A 219 10.31 -18.08 25.27
C VAL A 219 9.20 -17.28 24.57
N LEU A 220 9.07 -17.38 23.24
CA LEU A 220 8.02 -16.75 22.49
C LEU A 220 6.62 -17.23 22.93
N GLN A 221 6.47 -18.57 23.09
CA GLN A 221 5.22 -19.15 23.56
C GLN A 221 4.84 -18.68 24.97
N GLU A 222 5.82 -18.58 25.88
CA GLU A 222 5.61 -18.04 27.23
C GLU A 222 5.18 -16.57 27.21
N LYS A 223 5.83 -15.75 26.37
CA LYS A 223 5.47 -14.34 26.19
C LYS A 223 4.03 -14.18 25.73
N ILE A 224 3.61 -14.93 24.71
CA ILE A 224 2.25 -14.88 24.20
C ILE A 224 1.23 -15.35 25.24
N ALA A 225 1.54 -16.41 25.99
CA ALA A 225 0.67 -16.88 27.08
C ALA A 225 0.50 -15.80 28.17
N ASN A 226 1.57 -15.08 28.51
CA ASN A 226 1.53 -13.98 29.47
C ASN A 226 0.72 -12.79 28.93
N ILE A 227 0.90 -12.41 27.67
CA ILE A 227 0.13 -11.33 27.03
C ILE A 227 -1.36 -11.71 27.01
N LYS A 228 -1.69 -12.93 26.64
CA LYS A 228 -3.06 -13.45 26.67
C LYS A 228 -3.69 -13.33 28.06
N ALA A 229 -2.95 -13.69 29.11
CA ALA A 229 -3.45 -13.71 30.48
C ALA A 229 -3.57 -12.32 31.12
N LEU A 230 -2.71 -11.36 30.74
CA LEU A 230 -2.53 -10.10 31.48
C LEU A 230 -2.90 -8.85 30.69
N GLU A 231 -2.94 -8.91 29.35
CA GLU A 231 -3.11 -7.72 28.52
C GLU A 231 -4.34 -7.78 27.60
N SER A 232 -4.76 -8.96 27.15
CA SER A 232 -5.82 -9.06 26.12
C SER A 232 -7.15 -8.43 26.58
N ASP A 233 -7.49 -8.53 27.85
CA ASP A 233 -8.71 -7.93 28.41
C ASP A 233 -8.67 -6.39 28.46
N ARG A 234 -7.52 -5.76 28.26
CA ARG A 234 -7.41 -4.28 28.18
C ARG A 234 -7.94 -3.71 26.87
N PHE A 235 -8.15 -4.55 25.88
CA PHE A 235 -8.60 -4.21 24.54
C PHE A 235 -10.02 -4.63 24.26
N ILE A 236 -10.82 -4.90 25.30
CA ILE A 236 -12.22 -5.22 25.17
C ILE A 236 -13.11 -4.14 25.78
N SER A 237 -14.29 -3.99 25.22
CA SER A 237 -15.41 -3.31 25.84
C SER A 237 -16.67 -4.13 25.67
N VAL A 238 -17.57 -4.08 26.67
CA VAL A 238 -18.85 -4.76 26.64
C VAL A 238 -19.96 -3.75 26.78
N GLU A 239 -20.82 -3.67 25.78
CA GLU A 239 -22.06 -2.90 25.81
C GLU A 239 -23.22 -3.86 26.09
N ARG A 240 -24.02 -3.58 27.11
CA ARG A 240 -25.14 -4.43 27.51
C ARG A 240 -26.44 -3.89 26.96
N ALA A 241 -27.24 -4.78 26.37
CA ALA A 241 -28.62 -4.50 26.03
C ALA A 241 -29.55 -4.85 27.21
N ASP A 242 -30.81 -4.42 27.12
CA ASP A 242 -31.82 -4.74 28.14
C ASP A 242 -32.25 -6.22 28.15
N GLU A 243 -32.07 -6.90 27.00
CA GLU A 243 -32.39 -8.32 26.82
C GLU A 243 -31.11 -9.10 26.46
N ASP A 244 -30.90 -10.25 27.10
CA ASP A 244 -29.69 -11.08 26.94
C ASP A 244 -29.81 -12.19 25.88
N GLU A 245 -30.82 -12.15 25.00
CA GLU A 245 -30.99 -13.19 23.97
C GLU A 245 -29.93 -13.14 22.89
N TRP A 246 -29.54 -11.90 22.48
CA TRP A 246 -28.62 -11.66 21.39
C TRP A 246 -27.32 -11.03 21.87
N GLY A 247 -26.22 -11.69 21.56
CA GLY A 247 -24.89 -11.09 21.66
C GLY A 247 -24.27 -10.87 20.27
N ALA A 248 -23.37 -9.92 20.16
CA ALA A 248 -22.54 -9.76 18.98
C ALA A 248 -21.07 -9.61 19.38
N ILE A 249 -20.16 -10.17 18.59
CA ILE A 249 -18.70 -10.02 18.77
C ILE A 249 -18.13 -9.39 17.50
N SER A 250 -17.31 -8.36 17.67
CA SER A 250 -16.76 -7.62 16.52
C SER A 250 -15.43 -6.97 16.85
N SER A 251 -14.65 -6.65 15.79
CA SER A 251 -13.40 -5.90 15.85
C SER A 251 -13.32 -4.87 14.70
N GLY A 252 -12.38 -3.94 14.82
CA GLY A 252 -12.09 -2.96 13.77
C GLY A 252 -13.33 -2.22 13.29
N VAL A 253 -13.39 -1.93 11.98
CA VAL A 253 -14.51 -1.18 11.39
C VAL A 253 -15.84 -1.95 11.45
N GLY A 254 -15.81 -3.29 11.50
CA GLY A 254 -17.01 -4.11 11.66
C GLY A 254 -17.81 -3.71 12.90
N TYR A 255 -17.11 -3.40 14.00
CA TYR A 255 -17.75 -2.89 15.21
C TYR A 255 -18.41 -1.53 14.99
N ALA A 256 -17.77 -0.60 14.29
CA ALA A 256 -18.34 0.72 14.05
C ALA A 256 -19.67 0.63 13.30
N TYR A 257 -19.72 -0.14 12.21
CA TYR A 257 -20.96 -0.36 11.46
C TYR A 257 -22.03 -1.10 12.28
N LEU A 258 -21.61 -2.10 13.08
CA LEU A 258 -22.54 -2.83 13.95
C LEU A 258 -23.18 -1.90 14.98
N HIS A 259 -22.38 -1.05 15.62
CA HIS A 259 -22.83 -0.06 16.60
C HIS A 259 -23.86 0.90 15.97
N ASP A 260 -23.57 1.43 14.78
CA ASP A 260 -24.47 2.33 14.05
C ASP A 260 -25.79 1.63 13.67
N VAL A 261 -25.74 0.37 13.25
CA VAL A 261 -26.93 -0.43 12.94
C VAL A 261 -27.77 -0.63 14.20
N ILE A 262 -27.17 -1.01 15.33
CA ILE A 262 -27.86 -1.20 16.61
C ILE A 262 -28.53 0.11 17.04
N ALA A 263 -27.79 1.21 17.03
CA ALA A 263 -28.30 2.53 17.44
C ALA A 263 -29.44 3.01 16.55
N LYS A 264 -29.26 2.94 15.21
CA LYS A 264 -30.23 3.42 14.23
C LYS A 264 -31.55 2.65 14.28
N TYR A 265 -31.47 1.34 14.42
CA TYR A 265 -32.66 0.47 14.39
C TYR A 265 -33.14 0.04 15.78
N LYS A 266 -32.51 0.56 16.84
CA LYS A 266 -32.84 0.30 18.25
C LYS A 266 -32.93 -1.20 18.55
N LEU A 267 -31.89 -1.94 18.11
CA LEU A 267 -31.84 -3.39 18.32
C LEU A 267 -31.35 -3.70 19.73
N SER A 268 -31.99 -4.69 20.40
CA SER A 268 -31.53 -5.21 21.68
C SER A 268 -30.49 -6.30 21.43
N ILE A 269 -29.21 -5.89 21.33
CA ILE A 269 -28.06 -6.76 21.09
C ILE A 269 -26.94 -6.27 22.00
N SER A 270 -26.45 -7.14 22.90
CA SER A 270 -25.24 -6.88 23.67
C SER A 270 -24.02 -7.04 22.77
N VAL A 271 -22.99 -6.20 22.92
CA VAL A 271 -21.80 -6.22 22.05
C VAL A 271 -20.53 -6.42 22.87
N LEU A 272 -19.72 -7.40 22.48
CA LEU A 272 -18.34 -7.57 22.91
C LEU A 272 -17.42 -7.07 21.78
N LYS A 273 -16.77 -5.96 22.00
CA LYS A 273 -15.75 -5.42 21.11
C LYS A 273 -14.38 -5.99 21.44
N ILE A 274 -13.63 -6.40 20.43
CA ILE A 274 -12.27 -6.94 20.56
C ILE A 274 -11.30 -6.01 19.81
N GLY A 275 -10.33 -5.43 20.51
CA GLY A 275 -9.26 -4.64 19.92
C GLY A 275 -7.91 -5.37 19.90
N MET A 276 -7.77 -6.53 20.55
CA MET A 276 -6.63 -7.44 20.41
C MET A 276 -7.12 -8.76 19.87
N SER A 277 -6.94 -9.02 18.60
CA SER A 277 -7.39 -10.23 17.90
C SER A 277 -6.38 -11.37 17.94
N ASN A 278 -5.16 -11.13 18.36
CA ASN A 278 -4.17 -12.14 18.70
C ASN A 278 -3.25 -11.68 19.85
N PRO A 279 -3.11 -12.43 20.95
CA PRO A 279 -3.95 -13.57 21.37
C PRO A 279 -5.36 -13.11 21.78
N LEU A 280 -6.35 -13.96 21.52
CA LEU A 280 -7.74 -13.64 21.89
C LEU A 280 -7.96 -13.63 23.41
N PRO A 281 -8.84 -12.77 23.93
CA PRO A 281 -9.28 -12.74 25.34
C PRO A 281 -10.30 -13.86 25.61
N GLU A 282 -9.86 -15.12 25.53
CA GLU A 282 -10.72 -16.31 25.56
C GLU A 282 -11.67 -16.36 26.77
N LYS A 283 -11.18 -15.97 27.95
CA LYS A 283 -12.01 -15.97 29.17
C LYS A 283 -13.23 -15.04 29.06
N SER A 284 -12.98 -13.84 28.54
CA SER A 284 -14.01 -12.81 28.36
C SER A 284 -14.96 -13.19 27.22
N ILE A 285 -14.45 -13.79 26.15
CA ILE A 285 -15.27 -14.33 25.05
C ILE A 285 -16.18 -15.46 25.58
N LEU A 286 -15.63 -16.46 26.27
CA LEU A 286 -16.42 -17.58 26.82
C LEU A 286 -17.48 -17.10 27.81
N LYS A 287 -17.14 -16.14 28.67
CA LYS A 287 -18.13 -15.56 29.58
C LYS A 287 -19.25 -14.90 28.78
N PHE A 288 -18.95 -14.10 27.79
CA PHE A 288 -19.92 -13.39 26.96
C PHE A 288 -20.82 -14.37 26.18
N VAL A 289 -20.21 -15.39 25.55
CA VAL A 289 -20.95 -16.39 24.76
C VAL A 289 -21.88 -17.24 25.66
N ARG A 290 -21.47 -17.58 26.90
CA ARG A 290 -22.34 -18.31 27.84
C ARG A 290 -23.55 -17.52 28.32
N GLU A 291 -23.45 -16.18 28.28
CA GLU A 291 -24.53 -15.28 28.68
C GLU A 291 -25.57 -15.07 27.54
N HIS A 292 -25.19 -15.40 26.27
CA HIS A 292 -26.02 -15.13 25.10
C HIS A 292 -26.17 -16.41 24.25
N PRO A 293 -27.36 -16.98 24.13
CA PRO A 293 -27.58 -18.20 23.34
C PRO A 293 -27.42 -18.03 21.83
N ARG A 294 -27.45 -16.78 21.35
CA ARG A 294 -27.31 -16.43 19.94
C ARG A 294 -26.26 -15.34 19.78
N ILE A 295 -25.22 -15.66 19.01
CA ILE A 295 -24.07 -14.78 18.79
C ILE A 295 -23.95 -14.41 17.31
N ILE A 296 -23.84 -13.11 17.02
CA ILE A 296 -23.55 -12.59 15.69
C ILE A 296 -22.08 -12.18 15.67
N ILE A 297 -21.29 -12.68 14.72
CA ILE A 297 -19.89 -12.27 14.55
C ILE A 297 -19.79 -11.38 13.30
N VAL A 298 -19.31 -10.14 13.51
CA VAL A 298 -19.20 -9.12 12.47
C VAL A 298 -17.74 -8.73 12.31
N GLU A 299 -17.13 -9.13 11.19
CA GLU A 299 -15.73 -8.87 10.88
C GLU A 299 -15.53 -8.74 9.36
N GLU A 300 -14.60 -7.90 8.92
CA GLU A 300 -14.22 -7.80 7.51
C GLU A 300 -13.23 -8.89 7.11
N LEU A 301 -13.10 -9.12 5.79
CA LEU A 301 -12.18 -10.08 5.17
C LEU A 301 -12.50 -11.54 5.58
N ASP A 302 -11.51 -12.27 6.05
CA ASP A 302 -11.65 -13.69 6.39
C ASP A 302 -12.47 -13.91 7.67
N PRO A 303 -13.08 -15.09 7.88
CA PRO A 303 -13.79 -15.44 9.14
C PRO A 303 -12.82 -15.76 10.29
N TYR A 304 -11.85 -14.86 10.52
CA TYR A 304 -10.73 -15.07 11.44
C TYR A 304 -11.16 -15.18 12.92
N LEU A 305 -12.02 -14.25 13.37
CA LEU A 305 -12.57 -14.31 14.73
C LEU A 305 -13.59 -15.45 14.84
N GLU A 306 -14.43 -15.61 13.83
CA GLU A 306 -15.48 -16.62 13.84
C GLU A 306 -14.90 -18.04 13.96
N GLU A 307 -13.87 -18.38 13.18
CA GLU A 307 -13.21 -19.69 13.27
C GLU A 307 -12.66 -19.97 14.67
N LYS A 308 -11.96 -19.01 15.24
CA LYS A 308 -11.37 -19.14 16.58
C LYS A 308 -12.42 -19.22 17.69
N ILE A 309 -13.47 -18.43 17.60
CA ILE A 309 -14.55 -18.43 18.59
C ILE A 309 -15.35 -19.74 18.51
N ARG A 310 -15.63 -20.25 17.30
CA ARG A 310 -16.27 -21.55 17.12
C ARG A 310 -15.41 -22.67 17.70
N ALA A 311 -14.10 -22.68 17.39
CA ALA A 311 -13.18 -23.67 17.96
C ALA A 311 -13.12 -23.61 19.50
N LEU A 312 -13.12 -22.39 20.05
CA LEU A 312 -13.12 -22.17 21.49
C LEU A 312 -14.42 -22.67 22.15
N CYS A 313 -15.59 -22.41 21.55
CA CYS A 313 -16.88 -22.87 22.03
C CYS A 313 -16.95 -24.40 22.03
N GLU A 314 -16.47 -25.04 20.97
CA GLU A 314 -16.41 -26.52 20.88
C GLU A 314 -15.52 -27.12 21.97
N LEU A 315 -14.30 -26.60 22.16
CA LEU A 315 -13.34 -27.05 23.17
C LEU A 315 -13.90 -26.94 24.59
N GLU A 316 -14.68 -25.91 24.88
CA GLU A 316 -15.20 -25.58 26.19
C GLU A 316 -16.67 -26.06 26.40
N ASN A 317 -17.20 -26.80 25.43
CA ASN A 317 -18.58 -27.32 25.44
C ASN A 317 -19.64 -26.23 25.70
N VAL A 318 -19.51 -25.10 25.00
CA VAL A 318 -20.45 -23.98 25.05
C VAL A 318 -21.44 -24.11 23.89
N ASP A 319 -22.71 -24.32 24.23
CA ASP A 319 -23.79 -24.47 23.25
C ASP A 319 -24.40 -23.09 22.93
N SER A 320 -23.92 -22.45 21.86
CA SER A 320 -24.44 -21.18 21.35
C SER A 320 -24.56 -21.22 19.84
N ILE A 321 -25.62 -20.62 19.31
CA ILE A 321 -25.83 -20.53 17.88
C ILE A 321 -25.03 -19.30 17.34
N ILE A 322 -24.03 -19.56 16.50
CA ILE A 322 -23.17 -18.51 15.94
C ILE A 322 -23.60 -18.22 14.51
N TYR A 323 -23.83 -16.93 14.23
CA TYR A 323 -24.17 -16.36 12.94
C TYR A 323 -23.00 -15.50 12.45
N GLY A 324 -22.42 -15.83 11.31
CA GLY A 324 -21.27 -15.11 10.77
C GLY A 324 -21.04 -15.39 9.28
N LYS A 325 -19.81 -15.28 8.84
CA LYS A 325 -19.40 -15.52 7.45
C LYS A 325 -19.48 -17.00 7.06
N MET A 326 -19.05 -17.91 7.95
CA MET A 326 -18.98 -19.35 7.68
C MET A 326 -20.35 -19.97 7.36
N ASN A 327 -21.43 -19.37 7.83
CA ASN A 327 -22.80 -19.78 7.49
C ASN A 327 -23.54 -18.72 6.65
N SER A 328 -22.79 -17.90 5.92
CA SER A 328 -23.28 -17.00 4.86
C SER A 328 -24.25 -15.90 5.33
N TYR A 329 -24.09 -15.40 6.55
CA TYR A 329 -24.80 -14.22 7.02
C TYR A 329 -24.13 -12.93 6.58
N PHE A 330 -22.81 -12.96 6.37
CA PHE A 330 -22.02 -11.86 5.82
C PHE A 330 -21.17 -12.36 4.63
N PRO A 331 -20.82 -11.49 3.67
CA PRO A 331 -19.92 -11.85 2.57
C PRO A 331 -18.49 -12.08 3.08
N ASN A 332 -17.72 -12.92 2.37
CA ASN A 332 -16.30 -13.18 2.67
C ASN A 332 -15.35 -12.21 2.00
N ASP A 333 -15.83 -11.43 1.04
CA ASP A 333 -15.08 -10.55 0.18
C ASP A 333 -15.50 -9.09 0.39
N TYR A 334 -14.60 -8.18 0.08
CA TYR A 334 -14.75 -6.74 0.07
C TYR A 334 -14.92 -6.08 1.45
N GLU A 335 -14.84 -4.76 1.45
CA GLU A 335 -15.08 -3.96 2.63
C GLU A 335 -16.55 -3.99 3.05
N PHE A 336 -16.75 -3.89 4.36
CA PHE A 336 -18.09 -3.73 4.89
C PHE A 336 -18.58 -2.29 4.75
N ASN A 337 -19.89 -2.17 4.76
CA ASN A 337 -20.59 -0.92 4.91
C ASN A 337 -21.85 -1.15 5.79
N MET A 338 -22.51 -0.07 6.14
CA MET A 338 -23.68 -0.13 7.01
C MET A 338 -24.81 -1.02 6.45
N ASP A 339 -24.96 -1.08 5.11
CA ASP A 339 -26.03 -1.87 4.47
C ASP A 339 -25.74 -3.37 4.55
N ILE A 340 -24.48 -3.78 4.34
CA ILE A 340 -24.03 -5.16 4.47
C ILE A 340 -24.25 -5.64 5.91
N VAL A 341 -23.78 -4.85 6.88
CA VAL A 341 -23.91 -5.22 8.31
C VAL A 341 -25.36 -5.25 8.74
N ARG A 342 -26.19 -4.27 8.34
CA ARG A 342 -27.62 -4.29 8.61
C ARG A 342 -28.28 -5.55 8.06
N SER A 343 -28.09 -5.83 6.78
CA SER A 343 -28.70 -6.99 6.13
C SER A 343 -28.32 -8.30 6.81
N GLY A 344 -27.03 -8.48 7.15
CA GLY A 344 -26.55 -9.67 7.88
C GLY A 344 -27.17 -9.80 9.27
N VAL A 345 -27.23 -8.71 10.04
CA VAL A 345 -27.82 -8.69 11.39
C VAL A 345 -29.32 -9.01 11.33
N PHE A 346 -30.08 -8.35 10.45
CA PHE A 346 -31.52 -8.61 10.31
C PHE A 346 -31.80 -10.04 9.87
N LYS A 347 -31.00 -10.58 8.91
CA LYS A 347 -31.08 -11.97 8.48
C LYS A 347 -30.78 -12.94 9.63
N ALA A 348 -29.77 -12.68 10.45
CA ALA A 348 -29.43 -13.51 11.61
C ALA A 348 -30.57 -13.53 12.64
N MET A 349 -31.18 -12.36 12.88
CA MET A 349 -32.34 -12.24 13.80
C MET A 349 -33.66 -12.79 13.23
N GLY A 350 -33.68 -13.24 11.98
CA GLY A 350 -34.90 -13.68 11.30
C GLY A 350 -35.93 -12.56 11.11
N LYS A 351 -35.49 -11.30 11.04
CA LYS A 351 -36.31 -10.11 10.84
C LYS A 351 -36.24 -9.67 9.38
N GLU A 352 -37.32 -9.05 8.90
CA GLU A 352 -37.33 -8.41 7.58
C GLU A 352 -36.38 -7.20 7.57
N ASP A 353 -35.50 -7.09 6.54
CA ASP A 353 -34.59 -5.95 6.39
C ASP A 353 -35.42 -4.69 6.03
N PRO A 354 -35.41 -3.65 6.89
CA PRO A 354 -36.25 -2.46 6.69
C PRO A 354 -35.91 -1.65 5.45
N ASN A 355 -34.70 -1.86 4.89
CA ASN A 355 -34.25 -1.25 3.65
C ASN A 355 -33.76 -2.35 2.72
N SER A 356 -34.67 -3.22 2.22
CA SER A 356 -34.27 -4.14 1.14
C SER A 356 -33.62 -3.34 0.02
N PHE A 357 -32.41 -3.73 -0.36
CA PHE A 357 -31.61 -3.02 -1.38
C PHE A 357 -32.48 -2.58 -2.55
N THR A 358 -32.77 -1.32 -2.65
CA THR A 358 -33.02 -0.71 -3.94
C THR A 358 -31.66 -0.71 -4.62
N LYS A 359 -31.45 -1.60 -5.62
CA LYS A 359 -30.31 -1.52 -6.52
C LYS A 359 -30.12 -0.06 -6.87
N GLY A 360 -28.93 0.49 -6.59
CA GLY A 360 -28.62 1.85 -6.92
C GLY A 360 -29.06 2.10 -8.38
N VAL A 361 -29.82 3.16 -8.59
CA VAL A 361 -30.23 3.53 -9.95
C VAL A 361 -28.96 3.95 -10.66
N GLU A 362 -28.50 3.16 -11.64
CA GLU A 362 -27.44 3.58 -12.54
C GLU A 362 -27.91 4.87 -13.21
N SER A 363 -27.30 5.98 -12.83
CA SER A 363 -27.60 7.25 -13.46
C SER A 363 -26.79 7.39 -14.73
N PRO A 364 -27.42 7.59 -15.91
CA PRO A 364 -26.70 7.85 -17.15
C PRO A 364 -25.88 9.16 -17.11
N LEU A 365 -26.07 9.97 -16.07
CA LEU A 365 -25.30 11.19 -15.83
C LEU A 365 -23.93 10.90 -15.18
N VAL A 366 -23.72 9.71 -14.64
CA VAL A 366 -22.44 9.30 -14.05
C VAL A 366 -21.65 8.56 -15.12
N ALA A 367 -20.73 9.26 -15.79
CA ALA A 367 -19.80 8.60 -16.71
C ALA A 367 -18.84 7.68 -15.95
N PRO A 368 -18.56 6.46 -16.45
CA PRO A 368 -17.55 5.61 -15.88
C PRO A 368 -16.19 6.31 -15.92
N ARG A 369 -15.49 6.35 -14.78
CA ARG A 369 -14.16 6.95 -14.68
C ARG A 369 -13.12 5.85 -14.65
N THR A 370 -12.70 5.38 -15.81
CA THR A 370 -11.58 4.45 -15.94
C THR A 370 -10.29 5.16 -15.53
N PRO A 371 -9.45 4.58 -14.67
CA PRO A 371 -8.15 5.14 -14.36
C PRO A 371 -7.30 5.31 -15.63
N VAL A 372 -6.72 6.49 -15.82
CA VAL A 372 -5.89 6.81 -16.99
C VAL A 372 -4.57 7.45 -16.58
N LEU A 373 -3.56 7.34 -17.44
CA LEU A 373 -2.31 8.07 -17.28
C LEU A 373 -2.55 9.58 -17.35
N CYS A 374 -1.88 10.35 -16.51
CA CYS A 374 -1.99 11.81 -16.48
C CYS A 374 -1.68 12.46 -17.84
N SER A 375 -2.16 13.68 -18.07
CA SER A 375 -1.67 14.51 -19.18
C SER A 375 -0.15 14.69 -19.04
N GLY A 376 0.58 14.66 -20.17
CA GLY A 376 2.03 14.77 -20.19
C GLY A 376 2.81 13.67 -19.48
N CYS A 377 2.18 12.57 -19.11
CA CYS A 377 2.85 11.45 -18.46
C CYS A 377 3.98 10.87 -19.34
N PRO A 378 5.23 10.76 -18.84
CA PRO A 378 6.34 10.21 -19.63
C PRO A 378 6.14 8.72 -19.97
N HIS A 379 5.43 7.97 -19.14
CA HIS A 379 5.12 6.56 -19.41
C HIS A 379 4.28 6.43 -20.68
N ARG A 380 3.32 7.33 -20.92
CA ARG A 380 2.51 7.37 -22.14
C ARG A 380 3.38 7.43 -23.40
N ALA A 381 4.36 8.33 -23.42
CA ALA A 381 5.28 8.48 -24.55
C ALA A 381 6.14 7.22 -24.76
N SER A 382 6.56 6.58 -23.67
CA SER A 382 7.30 5.32 -23.70
C SER A 382 6.46 4.20 -24.30
N PHE A 383 5.22 4.04 -23.86
CA PHE A 383 4.30 3.00 -24.35
C PHE A 383 3.98 3.19 -25.82
N PHE A 384 3.66 4.41 -26.23
CA PHE A 384 3.43 4.74 -27.64
C PHE A 384 4.62 4.37 -28.52
N ALA A 385 5.83 4.74 -28.10
CA ALA A 385 7.05 4.41 -28.86
C ALA A 385 7.29 2.90 -28.92
N VAL A 386 7.08 2.17 -27.83
CA VAL A 386 7.26 0.71 -27.79
C VAL A 386 6.24 -0.02 -28.68
N ARG A 387 4.96 0.30 -28.57
CA ARG A 387 3.92 -0.28 -29.45
C ARG A 387 4.25 -0.05 -30.92
N ARG A 388 4.71 1.15 -31.24
CA ARG A 388 5.12 1.48 -32.61
C ARG A 388 6.38 0.71 -33.06
N ALA A 389 7.36 0.52 -32.16
CA ALA A 389 8.56 -0.27 -32.45
C ALA A 389 8.23 -1.74 -32.70
N LEU A 390 7.37 -2.32 -31.88
CA LEU A 390 6.88 -3.70 -32.02
C LEU A 390 6.21 -3.88 -33.39
N LYS A 391 5.32 -2.96 -33.76
CA LYS A 391 4.65 -2.99 -35.07
C LYS A 391 5.64 -2.88 -36.23
N LEU A 392 6.62 -1.98 -36.19
CA LEU A 392 7.62 -1.82 -37.22
C LEU A 392 8.56 -3.03 -37.32
N ALA A 393 8.80 -3.73 -36.23
CA ALA A 393 9.63 -4.94 -36.19
C ALA A 393 8.85 -6.23 -36.55
N GLY A 394 7.53 -6.17 -36.74
CA GLY A 394 6.67 -7.35 -36.92
C GLY A 394 6.67 -8.26 -35.70
N MET A 395 6.69 -7.65 -34.49
CA MET A 395 6.75 -8.33 -33.18
C MET A 395 5.53 -7.98 -32.33
N GLU A 396 4.37 -7.77 -32.95
CA GLU A 396 3.13 -7.41 -32.25
C GLU A 396 2.63 -8.53 -31.32
N ASP A 397 3.09 -9.75 -31.54
CA ASP A 397 2.85 -10.94 -30.72
C ASP A 397 3.85 -11.13 -29.57
N ALA A 398 4.84 -10.25 -29.45
CA ALA A 398 5.82 -10.31 -28.36
C ALA A 398 5.14 -10.20 -26.99
N LYS A 399 5.55 -11.07 -26.06
CA LYS A 399 5.01 -11.05 -24.71
C LYS A 399 5.55 -9.86 -23.91
N ILE A 400 4.64 -9.17 -23.24
CA ILE A 400 4.93 -7.98 -22.46
C ILE A 400 4.72 -8.30 -20.98
N SER A 401 5.79 -8.20 -20.20
CA SER A 401 5.73 -8.29 -18.75
C SER A 401 5.82 -6.90 -18.14
N SER A 402 4.82 -6.51 -17.36
CA SER A 402 4.77 -5.25 -16.66
C SER A 402 4.84 -5.44 -15.15
N ASP A 403 4.88 -4.36 -14.41
CA ASP A 403 5.05 -4.36 -12.96
C ASP A 403 4.05 -3.39 -12.30
N ILE A 404 4.09 -3.26 -10.98
CA ILE A 404 3.16 -2.47 -10.19
C ILE A 404 3.69 -1.04 -9.99
N GLY A 405 2.89 -0.06 -10.37
CA GLY A 405 3.16 1.38 -10.27
C GLY A 405 2.21 2.17 -11.18
N CYS A 406 2.39 3.49 -11.32
CA CYS A 406 1.57 4.31 -12.24
C CYS A 406 1.53 3.75 -13.67
N TYR A 407 2.59 3.09 -14.09
CA TYR A 407 2.72 2.49 -15.41
C TYR A 407 1.87 1.22 -15.60
N SER A 408 1.32 0.63 -14.53
CA SER A 408 0.32 -0.45 -14.64
C SER A 408 -0.95 0.03 -15.38
N LEU A 409 -1.22 1.33 -15.38
CA LEU A 409 -2.31 1.91 -16.17
C LEU A 409 -2.11 1.77 -17.70
N GLY A 410 -0.92 1.41 -18.15
CA GLY A 410 -0.65 1.05 -19.54
C GLY A 410 -1.28 -0.28 -19.98
N ALA A 411 -1.82 -1.08 -19.05
CA ALA A 411 -2.58 -2.29 -19.36
C ALA A 411 -3.94 -1.98 -20.00
N TYR A 412 -4.45 -0.76 -19.82
CA TYR A 412 -5.68 -0.32 -20.49
C TYR A 412 -5.44 0.14 -21.92
N GLU A 413 -6.47 0.03 -22.75
CA GLU A 413 -6.45 0.57 -24.10
C GLU A 413 -6.08 2.07 -24.11
N PRO A 414 -5.38 2.51 -25.17
CA PRO A 414 -4.97 1.79 -26.37
C PRO A 414 -3.57 1.15 -26.28
N PHE A 415 -2.92 1.20 -25.10
CA PHE A 415 -1.54 0.73 -24.98
C PHE A 415 -1.45 -0.78 -24.84
N ASP A 416 -2.36 -1.38 -24.08
CA ASP A 416 -2.42 -2.83 -23.87
C ASP A 416 -1.02 -3.42 -23.54
N ILE A 417 -0.36 -2.76 -22.56
CA ILE A 417 1.00 -3.06 -22.12
C ILE A 417 0.93 -3.91 -20.84
N GLY A 418 0.91 -5.23 -20.99
CA GLY A 418 1.00 -6.11 -19.84
C GLY A 418 0.24 -7.43 -19.96
N ASP A 419 0.80 -8.42 -20.66
CA ASP A 419 0.30 -9.80 -20.57
C ASP A 419 0.45 -10.36 -19.15
N TYR A 420 1.43 -9.87 -18.39
CA TYR A 420 1.72 -10.27 -17.01
C TYR A 420 1.93 -9.04 -16.11
N MET A 421 1.27 -9.06 -14.94
CA MET A 421 1.40 -8.03 -13.90
C MET A 421 1.04 -8.67 -12.56
N ILE A 422 2.03 -9.10 -11.78
CA ILE A 422 1.79 -9.95 -10.60
C ILE A 422 2.12 -9.22 -9.29
N SER A 423 3.38 -8.81 -9.10
CA SER A 423 3.85 -8.14 -7.89
C SER A 423 5.03 -7.22 -8.20
N MET A 424 5.37 -6.34 -7.26
CA MET A 424 6.50 -5.43 -7.44
C MET A 424 7.81 -6.20 -7.66
N GLY A 425 8.49 -5.91 -8.78
CA GLY A 425 9.74 -6.55 -9.19
C GLY A 425 9.59 -7.86 -9.96
N SER A 426 8.37 -8.38 -10.11
CA SER A 426 8.15 -9.68 -10.76
C SER A 426 8.36 -9.66 -12.28
N SER A 427 8.23 -8.51 -12.92
CA SER A 427 8.26 -8.37 -14.39
C SER A 427 9.50 -8.98 -15.02
N ILE A 428 10.67 -8.74 -14.44
CA ILE A 428 11.95 -9.22 -14.98
C ILE A 428 12.10 -10.73 -14.81
N GLY A 429 11.67 -11.26 -13.64
CA GLY A 429 11.67 -12.70 -13.38
C GLY A 429 10.75 -13.46 -14.33
N ILE A 430 9.54 -12.94 -14.54
CA ILE A 430 8.56 -13.53 -15.48
C ILE A 430 9.12 -13.55 -16.90
N ALA A 431 9.65 -12.41 -17.37
CA ALA A 431 10.25 -12.31 -18.69
C ALA A 431 11.40 -13.31 -18.90
N SER A 432 12.21 -13.55 -17.85
CA SER A 432 13.30 -14.53 -17.89
C SER A 432 12.82 -15.97 -17.96
N GLY A 433 11.59 -16.25 -17.49
CA GLY A 433 10.97 -17.57 -17.53
C GLY A 433 10.29 -17.90 -18.86
N ILE A 434 10.17 -16.94 -19.78
CA ILE A 434 9.57 -17.15 -21.12
C ILE A 434 10.68 -17.59 -22.09
N PRO A 435 10.65 -18.85 -22.58
CA PRO A 435 11.71 -19.33 -23.48
C PRO A 435 11.76 -18.54 -24.78
N GLY A 436 12.94 -18.16 -25.22
CA GLY A 436 13.16 -17.46 -26.49
C GLY A 436 12.71 -18.21 -27.75
N SER A 437 12.41 -19.52 -27.62
CA SER A 437 11.82 -20.34 -28.69
C SER A 437 10.31 -20.13 -28.85
N ALA A 438 9.62 -19.57 -27.85
CA ALA A 438 8.17 -19.35 -27.89
C ALA A 438 7.80 -17.92 -28.35
N SER A 439 8.72 -16.98 -28.25
CA SER A 439 8.58 -15.61 -28.76
C SER A 439 9.95 -15.08 -29.20
N LYS A 440 9.93 -14.15 -30.13
CA LYS A 440 11.17 -13.58 -30.68
C LYS A 440 12.01 -12.85 -29.61
N ARG A 441 11.37 -12.18 -28.66
CA ARG A 441 11.96 -11.46 -27.53
C ARG A 441 10.83 -10.93 -26.65
N THR A 442 10.99 -10.95 -25.33
CA THR A 442 10.04 -10.30 -24.42
C THR A 442 10.33 -8.81 -24.29
N VAL A 443 9.30 -8.04 -23.98
CA VAL A 443 9.43 -6.64 -23.55
C VAL A 443 9.00 -6.53 -22.09
N THR A 444 9.79 -5.84 -21.30
CA THR A 444 9.60 -5.78 -19.84
C THR A 444 9.57 -4.33 -19.38
N PHE A 445 8.57 -3.97 -18.58
CA PHE A 445 8.46 -2.64 -17.98
C PHE A 445 8.60 -2.73 -16.46
N ILE A 446 9.33 -1.78 -15.88
CA ILE A 446 9.47 -1.60 -14.44
C ILE A 446 9.68 -0.12 -14.13
N GLY A 447 9.11 0.40 -13.05
CA GLY A 447 9.38 1.76 -12.58
C GLY A 447 10.73 1.85 -11.85
N ASP A 448 11.25 3.07 -11.72
CA ASP A 448 12.51 3.36 -11.02
C ASP A 448 12.49 2.90 -9.55
N SER A 449 11.46 3.27 -8.81
CA SER A 449 11.28 2.84 -7.41
C SER A 449 11.16 1.32 -7.30
N THR A 450 10.35 0.68 -8.14
CA THR A 450 10.17 -0.77 -8.17
C THR A 450 11.44 -1.50 -8.59
N PHE A 451 12.25 -0.92 -9.47
CA PHE A 451 13.55 -1.46 -9.84
C PHE A 451 14.48 -1.56 -8.62
N PHE A 452 14.58 -0.49 -7.82
CA PHE A 452 15.33 -0.54 -6.56
C PHE A 452 14.70 -1.47 -5.52
N HIS A 453 13.38 -1.53 -5.46
CA HIS A 453 12.64 -2.35 -4.48
C HIS A 453 12.96 -3.85 -4.64
N SER A 454 12.77 -4.40 -5.82
CA SER A 454 12.90 -5.85 -6.07
C SER A 454 13.39 -6.22 -7.48
N GLY A 455 13.64 -5.25 -8.37
CA GLY A 455 14.03 -5.52 -9.76
C GLY A 455 15.49 -5.98 -9.92
N ILE A 456 16.39 -5.54 -9.04
CA ILE A 456 17.84 -5.82 -9.17
C ILE A 456 18.16 -7.31 -9.14
N PRO A 457 17.64 -8.13 -8.20
CA PRO A 457 17.85 -9.56 -8.21
C PRO A 457 17.33 -10.24 -9.49
N GLY A 458 16.17 -9.80 -9.99
CA GLY A 458 15.60 -10.27 -11.26
C GLY A 458 16.51 -9.96 -12.45
N LEU A 459 17.14 -8.77 -12.46
CA LEU A 459 18.06 -8.35 -13.50
C LEU A 459 19.36 -9.20 -13.51
N ILE A 460 19.90 -9.48 -12.33
CA ILE A 460 21.05 -10.37 -12.18
C ILE A 460 20.71 -11.76 -12.72
N ASN A 461 19.56 -12.30 -12.36
CA ASN A 461 19.10 -13.60 -12.85
C ASN A 461 18.91 -13.60 -14.39
N ALA A 462 18.35 -12.53 -14.96
CA ALA A 462 18.18 -12.37 -16.40
C ALA A 462 19.53 -12.37 -17.14
N LYS A 463 20.54 -11.69 -16.57
CA LYS A 463 21.90 -11.67 -17.12
C LYS A 463 22.56 -13.05 -17.02
N MET A 464 22.48 -13.72 -15.88
CA MET A 464 23.06 -15.05 -15.67
C MET A 464 22.51 -16.09 -16.67
N ASN A 465 21.23 -16.00 -17.00
CA ASN A 465 20.54 -16.96 -17.86
C ASN A 465 20.40 -16.47 -19.31
N ASN A 466 21.05 -15.38 -19.69
CA ASN A 466 21.00 -14.77 -21.02
C ASN A 466 19.57 -14.57 -21.54
N ALA A 467 18.68 -14.08 -20.68
CA ALA A 467 17.27 -13.90 -21.00
C ALA A 467 17.08 -12.95 -22.18
N GLN A 468 16.30 -13.38 -23.18
CA GLN A 468 16.03 -12.58 -24.37
C GLN A 468 14.93 -11.55 -24.09
N THR A 469 15.30 -10.47 -23.37
CA THR A 469 14.35 -9.43 -22.98
C THR A 469 14.88 -8.02 -23.23
N THR A 470 13.97 -7.12 -23.62
CA THR A 470 14.19 -5.66 -23.59
C THR A 470 13.54 -5.10 -22.35
N LEU A 471 14.34 -4.76 -21.35
CA LEU A 471 13.89 -4.12 -20.12
C LEU A 471 13.83 -2.61 -20.29
N ILE A 472 12.67 -2.04 -20.04
CA ILE A 472 12.44 -0.59 -20.04
C ILE A 472 12.21 -0.14 -18.61
N ILE A 473 13.18 0.56 -18.04
CA ILE A 473 13.07 1.18 -16.71
C ILE A 473 12.44 2.55 -16.90
N LEU A 474 11.24 2.72 -16.40
CA LEU A 474 10.45 3.95 -16.47
C LEU A 474 10.85 4.87 -15.32
N ASP A 475 11.90 5.65 -15.54
CA ASP A 475 12.50 6.55 -14.55
C ASP A 475 11.82 7.92 -14.57
N ASN A 476 10.78 8.07 -13.75
CA ASN A 476 10.06 9.33 -13.56
C ASN A 476 10.58 10.15 -12.36
N ARG A 477 11.66 9.70 -11.73
CA ARG A 477 12.38 10.37 -10.64
C ARG A 477 11.58 10.50 -9.36
N VAL A 478 10.57 9.63 -9.12
CA VAL A 478 9.72 9.70 -7.92
C VAL A 478 8.88 8.43 -7.74
N THR A 479 8.58 8.06 -6.51
CA THR A 479 7.55 7.06 -6.19
C THR A 479 6.18 7.75 -6.26
N ALA A 480 5.62 7.83 -7.48
CA ALA A 480 4.53 8.75 -7.77
C ALA A 480 3.16 8.27 -7.30
N MET A 481 2.86 6.97 -7.41
CA MET A 481 1.51 6.41 -7.18
C MET A 481 1.01 6.60 -5.76
N THR A 482 1.89 6.60 -4.78
CA THR A 482 1.58 6.63 -3.35
C THR A 482 1.65 8.02 -2.71
N GLY A 483 1.92 9.07 -3.51
CA GLY A 483 1.98 10.44 -3.02
C GLY A 483 3.30 11.17 -3.31
N GLN A 484 4.06 10.72 -4.30
CA GLN A 484 5.28 11.38 -4.77
C GLN A 484 6.44 11.36 -3.75
N GLN A 485 6.64 10.24 -3.08
CA GLN A 485 7.75 10.06 -2.14
C GLN A 485 9.10 9.93 -2.88
N PRO A 486 10.22 10.32 -2.24
CA PRO A 486 11.55 10.10 -2.78
C PRO A 486 11.89 8.61 -2.93
N ASN A 487 12.82 8.29 -3.84
CA ASN A 487 13.37 6.96 -4.01
C ASN A 487 14.92 7.02 -4.11
N PRO A 488 15.64 5.90 -4.13
CA PRO A 488 17.10 5.93 -4.17
C PRO A 488 17.72 6.68 -5.36
N GLY A 489 17.02 6.78 -6.49
CA GLY A 489 17.44 7.53 -7.68
C GLY A 489 17.11 9.03 -7.62
N SER A 490 16.34 9.47 -6.62
CA SER A 490 15.86 10.85 -6.46
C SER A 490 15.57 11.14 -5.00
N ARG A 491 16.61 11.12 -4.18
CA ARG A 491 16.52 11.29 -2.72
C ARG A 491 15.99 12.67 -2.32
N ASP A 492 16.33 13.69 -3.08
CA ASP A 492 15.82 15.05 -2.95
C ASP A 492 15.05 15.41 -4.23
N LEU A 493 13.76 15.64 -4.12
CA LEU A 493 12.90 15.99 -5.24
C LEU A 493 13.12 17.43 -5.75
N ASP A 494 13.77 18.28 -4.95
CA ASP A 494 14.17 19.62 -5.33
C ASP A 494 15.57 19.64 -6.00
N ASP A 495 16.41 18.62 -5.74
CA ASP A 495 17.73 18.41 -6.38
C ASP A 495 17.84 17.01 -6.99
N LEU A 496 17.20 16.83 -8.14
CA LEU A 496 17.18 15.54 -8.85
C LEU A 496 18.57 15.13 -9.39
N ASP A 497 19.52 16.06 -9.49
CA ASP A 497 20.87 15.81 -9.98
C ASP A 497 21.89 15.66 -8.85
N SER A 498 21.42 15.56 -7.60
CA SER A 498 22.27 15.35 -6.43
C SER A 498 23.20 14.15 -6.60
N LYS A 499 24.47 14.33 -6.22
CA LYS A 499 25.47 13.25 -6.19
C LYS A 499 25.15 12.14 -5.18
N GLN A 500 24.18 12.36 -4.28
CA GLN A 500 23.72 11.37 -3.33
C GLN A 500 22.70 10.39 -3.96
N ASN A 501 22.18 10.69 -5.15
CA ASN A 501 21.28 9.81 -5.87
C ASN A 501 22.02 8.61 -6.44
N ILE A 502 21.40 7.43 -6.33
CA ILE A 502 21.95 6.19 -6.90
C ILE A 502 21.64 6.16 -8.40
N SER A 503 22.70 6.06 -9.23
CA SER A 503 22.53 5.94 -10.68
C SER A 503 22.02 4.57 -11.08
N ILE A 504 20.85 4.52 -11.72
CA ILE A 504 20.29 3.30 -12.30
C ILE A 504 21.25 2.73 -13.35
N GLU A 505 21.86 3.57 -14.18
CA GLU A 505 22.85 3.16 -15.19
C GLU A 505 24.02 2.38 -14.57
N ASN A 506 24.57 2.91 -13.48
CA ASN A 506 25.70 2.28 -12.81
C ASN A 506 25.30 0.94 -12.17
N VAL A 507 24.11 0.87 -11.57
CA VAL A 507 23.57 -0.37 -11.01
C VAL A 507 23.40 -1.42 -12.12
N VAL A 508 22.77 -1.05 -13.23
CA VAL A 508 22.57 -1.96 -14.38
C VAL A 508 23.93 -2.43 -14.94
N ARG A 509 24.85 -1.52 -15.21
CA ARG A 509 26.19 -1.89 -15.71
C ARG A 509 26.96 -2.77 -14.72
N GLY A 510 26.81 -2.53 -13.41
CA GLY A 510 27.38 -3.34 -12.35
C GLY A 510 26.94 -4.81 -12.38
N THR A 511 25.81 -5.14 -13.01
CA THR A 511 25.35 -6.51 -13.25
C THR A 511 26.03 -7.18 -14.45
N GLY A 512 26.89 -6.46 -15.20
CA GLY A 512 27.56 -6.96 -16.40
C GLY A 512 26.72 -6.87 -17.67
N ILE A 513 25.67 -6.05 -17.69
CA ILE A 513 24.90 -5.75 -18.90
C ILE A 513 25.52 -4.55 -19.60
N ASP A 514 25.98 -4.73 -20.83
CA ASP A 514 26.62 -3.68 -21.64
C ASP A 514 25.60 -2.87 -22.47
N SER A 515 24.52 -3.53 -22.92
CA SER A 515 23.46 -2.91 -23.70
C SER A 515 22.55 -2.06 -22.81
N VAL A 516 23.02 -0.84 -22.45
CA VAL A 516 22.29 0.12 -21.59
C VAL A 516 22.27 1.46 -22.26
N VAL A 517 21.09 2.03 -22.45
CA VAL A 517 20.90 3.38 -22.99
C VAL A 517 19.87 4.16 -22.18
N THR A 518 20.16 5.44 -21.94
CA THR A 518 19.21 6.38 -21.33
C THR A 518 18.62 7.30 -22.39
N VAL A 519 17.29 7.39 -22.44
CA VAL A 519 16.54 8.17 -23.44
C VAL A 519 15.44 8.98 -22.76
N ASP A 520 15.29 10.23 -23.20
CA ASP A 520 14.09 11.01 -22.88
C ASP A 520 12.92 10.53 -23.77
N PRO A 521 11.84 9.95 -23.19
CA PRO A 521 10.72 9.41 -23.96
C PRO A 521 9.95 10.48 -24.73
N PHE A 522 10.10 11.76 -24.38
CA PHE A 522 9.51 12.85 -25.14
C PHE A 522 10.20 13.06 -26.51
N ASN A 523 11.38 12.52 -26.71
CA ASN A 523 11.97 12.38 -28.04
C ASN A 523 11.55 11.02 -28.63
N LEU A 524 10.33 10.98 -29.20
CA LEU A 524 9.77 9.74 -29.73
C LEU A 524 10.66 9.04 -30.76
N GLY A 525 11.38 9.81 -31.59
CA GLY A 525 12.31 9.26 -32.57
C GLY A 525 13.48 8.51 -31.94
N LYS A 526 14.12 9.10 -30.91
CA LYS A 526 15.20 8.44 -30.17
C LYS A 526 14.71 7.24 -29.39
N MET A 527 13.53 7.35 -28.75
CA MET A 527 12.95 6.23 -28.01
C MET A 527 12.63 5.05 -28.93
N LEU A 528 11.99 5.32 -30.06
CA LEU A 528 11.69 4.32 -31.08
C LEU A 528 12.96 3.62 -31.57
N HIS A 529 14.01 4.38 -31.88
CA HIS A 529 15.31 3.84 -32.32
C HIS A 529 15.92 2.95 -31.22
N ALA A 530 15.97 3.40 -29.98
CA ALA A 530 16.54 2.63 -28.87
C ALA A 530 15.83 1.29 -28.69
N VAL A 531 14.48 1.28 -28.75
CA VAL A 531 13.70 0.05 -28.65
C VAL A 531 13.98 -0.87 -29.83
N THR A 532 14.00 -0.36 -31.05
CA THR A 532 14.27 -1.17 -32.27
C THR A 532 15.68 -1.78 -32.24
N GLU A 533 16.69 -1.02 -31.80
CA GLU A 533 18.06 -1.55 -31.67
C GLU A 533 18.17 -2.61 -30.57
N SER A 534 17.44 -2.44 -29.46
CA SER A 534 17.43 -3.45 -28.39
C SER A 534 16.96 -4.83 -28.84
N PHE A 535 16.10 -4.90 -29.86
CA PHE A 535 15.63 -6.17 -30.40
C PHE A 535 16.70 -7.00 -31.12
N LYS A 536 17.83 -6.37 -31.48
CA LYS A 536 18.97 -7.01 -32.15
C LYS A 536 20.01 -7.55 -31.16
N THR A 537 19.88 -7.22 -29.87
CA THR A 537 20.85 -7.59 -28.83
C THR A 537 20.69 -9.06 -28.47
N ASP A 538 21.80 -9.78 -28.31
CA ASP A 538 21.76 -11.11 -27.67
C ASP A 538 21.81 -10.93 -26.13
N GLY A 539 20.90 -11.60 -25.42
CA GLY A 539 20.71 -11.43 -24.01
C GLY A 539 19.89 -10.18 -23.60
N PRO A 540 19.90 -9.78 -22.33
CA PRO A 540 19.10 -8.67 -21.84
C PRO A 540 19.64 -7.31 -22.31
N ALA A 541 18.75 -6.46 -22.83
CA ALA A 541 19.03 -5.06 -23.16
C ALA A 541 18.21 -4.14 -22.26
N VAL A 542 18.79 -3.04 -21.79
CA VAL A 542 18.13 -2.13 -20.84
C VAL A 542 18.02 -0.73 -21.45
N ILE A 543 16.81 -0.20 -21.44
CA ILE A 543 16.49 1.18 -21.82
C ILE A 543 15.99 1.90 -20.58
N ILE A 544 16.71 2.95 -20.16
CA ILE A 544 16.25 3.82 -19.08
C ILE A 544 15.50 4.98 -19.72
N SER A 545 14.18 4.93 -19.63
CA SER A 545 13.28 5.96 -20.12
C SER A 545 13.10 7.04 -19.06
N ARG A 546 13.96 8.06 -19.11
CA ARG A 546 14.08 9.08 -18.05
C ARG A 546 13.39 10.38 -18.40
N ARG A 547 12.39 10.72 -17.61
CA ARG A 547 11.76 12.05 -17.62
C ARG A 547 11.00 12.27 -16.32
N GLU A 548 11.14 13.44 -15.71
CA GLU A 548 10.45 13.82 -14.48
C GLU A 548 8.92 13.62 -14.59
N CYS A 549 8.29 13.20 -13.50
CA CYS A 549 6.84 13.06 -13.38
C CYS A 549 6.11 14.34 -13.82
N ALA A 550 5.09 14.19 -14.67
CA ALA A 550 4.37 15.33 -15.23
C ALA A 550 3.75 16.23 -14.15
N ILE A 551 3.18 15.64 -13.09
CA ILE A 551 2.54 16.39 -12.01
C ILE A 551 3.56 17.29 -11.28
N LEU A 552 4.76 16.74 -10.96
CA LEU A 552 5.81 17.52 -10.30
C LEU A 552 6.35 18.62 -11.21
N ARG A 553 6.60 18.29 -12.48
CA ARG A 553 7.08 19.26 -13.46
C ARG A 553 6.08 20.38 -13.69
N ASP A 554 4.81 20.04 -13.92
CA ASP A 554 3.74 21.02 -14.18
C ASP A 554 3.57 21.99 -13.00
N ALA A 555 3.63 21.47 -11.76
CA ALA A 555 3.60 22.31 -10.56
C ALA A 555 4.79 23.28 -10.50
N LYS A 556 6.01 22.81 -10.86
CA LYS A 556 7.21 23.66 -10.94
C LYS A 556 7.10 24.73 -12.04
N GLU A 557 6.62 24.35 -13.23
CA GLU A 557 6.48 25.27 -14.38
C GLU A 557 5.38 26.31 -14.12
N LYS A 558 4.24 25.93 -13.57
CA LYS A 558 3.18 26.86 -13.16
C LYS A 558 3.67 27.87 -12.13
N LYS A 559 4.39 27.40 -11.09
CA LYS A 559 4.98 28.27 -10.06
C LYS A 559 6.00 29.25 -10.64
N ALA A 560 6.72 28.83 -11.68
CA ALA A 560 7.73 29.66 -12.36
C ALA A 560 7.15 30.56 -13.47
N GLY A 561 5.84 30.51 -13.73
CA GLY A 561 5.19 31.28 -14.80
C GLY A 561 5.60 30.84 -16.22
N ARG A 562 6.08 29.61 -16.40
CA ARG A 562 6.54 29.06 -17.69
C ARG A 562 5.58 28.00 -18.26
N HIS A 563 4.39 27.87 -17.69
CA HIS A 563 3.41 26.92 -18.19
C HIS A 563 2.97 27.28 -19.61
N VAL A 564 3.05 26.32 -20.52
CA VAL A 564 2.68 26.44 -21.93
C VAL A 564 1.56 25.47 -22.22
N VAL A 565 0.61 25.85 -23.05
CA VAL A 565 -0.46 24.97 -23.53
C VAL A 565 -0.38 24.81 -25.05
N TYR A 566 -0.92 23.70 -25.54
CA TYR A 566 -1.01 23.43 -26.97
C TYR A 566 -2.46 23.59 -27.45
N THR A 567 -2.61 23.92 -28.72
CA THR A 567 -3.91 24.05 -29.39
C THR A 567 -3.92 23.29 -30.70
N VAL A 568 -5.09 23.11 -31.29
CA VAL A 568 -5.24 22.43 -32.58
C VAL A 568 -5.61 23.46 -33.67
N ASN A 569 -4.78 23.55 -34.68
CA ASN A 569 -5.13 24.28 -35.90
C ASN A 569 -6.15 23.44 -36.68
N THR A 570 -7.39 23.87 -36.69
CA THR A 570 -8.51 23.14 -37.30
C THR A 570 -8.42 23.08 -38.83
N GLU A 571 -7.69 23.97 -39.48
CA GLU A 571 -7.48 23.93 -40.93
C GLU A 571 -6.51 22.83 -41.31
N LYS A 572 -5.47 22.59 -40.49
CA LYS A 572 -4.51 21.50 -40.69
C LYS A 572 -4.97 20.16 -40.20
N CYS A 573 -5.92 20.12 -39.27
CA CYS A 573 -6.44 18.88 -38.69
C CYS A 573 -7.32 18.13 -39.70
N SER A 574 -6.93 16.92 -40.05
CA SER A 574 -7.71 16.06 -40.99
C SER A 574 -8.83 15.24 -40.33
N GLY A 575 -8.94 15.24 -38.99
CA GLY A 575 -9.86 14.36 -38.27
C GLY A 575 -9.44 12.88 -38.32
N CYS A 576 -8.14 12.58 -38.25
CA CYS A 576 -7.63 11.21 -38.34
C CYS A 576 -7.59 10.47 -37.00
N ASP A 577 -7.96 11.10 -35.92
CA ASP A 577 -8.16 10.64 -34.54
C ASP A 577 -6.94 9.97 -33.85
N LYS A 578 -5.77 9.87 -34.51
CA LYS A 578 -4.54 9.23 -33.97
C LYS A 578 -4.06 9.80 -32.64
N CYS A 579 -4.25 11.09 -32.40
CA CYS A 579 -3.90 11.73 -31.13
C CYS A 579 -4.80 11.27 -29.98
N VAL A 580 -5.98 10.77 -30.26
CA VAL A 580 -6.93 10.21 -29.28
C VAL A 580 -6.83 8.68 -29.25
N GLU A 581 -6.87 8.00 -30.39
CA GLU A 581 -6.88 6.55 -30.45
C GLU A 581 -5.53 5.88 -30.18
N ASP A 582 -4.43 6.44 -30.73
CA ASP A 582 -3.10 5.81 -30.58
C ASP A 582 -2.32 6.40 -29.39
N PHE A 583 -2.39 7.75 -29.18
CA PHE A 583 -1.63 8.43 -28.13
C PHE A 583 -2.44 8.63 -26.84
N ALA A 584 -3.78 8.73 -26.96
CA ALA A 584 -4.77 8.76 -25.88
C ALA A 584 -4.45 9.77 -24.75
N CYS A 585 -4.03 11.00 -25.09
CA CYS A 585 -3.84 12.03 -24.06
C CYS A 585 -5.19 12.50 -23.52
N PRO A 586 -5.45 12.49 -22.18
CA PRO A 586 -6.75 12.85 -21.62
C PRO A 586 -7.13 14.32 -21.84
N ALA A 587 -6.15 15.18 -22.16
CA ALA A 587 -6.40 16.58 -22.56
C ALA A 587 -6.92 16.72 -24.00
N ILE A 588 -6.98 15.63 -24.80
CA ILE A 588 -7.37 15.69 -26.22
C ILE A 588 -8.70 14.94 -26.40
N SER A 589 -9.66 15.61 -27.03
CA SER A 589 -10.95 15.05 -27.40
C SER A 589 -11.29 15.34 -28.85
N ILE A 590 -12.33 14.69 -29.40
CA ILE A 590 -12.84 14.97 -30.73
C ILE A 590 -14.11 15.81 -30.61
N VAL A 591 -14.10 16.99 -31.20
CA VAL A 591 -15.23 17.93 -31.25
C VAL A 591 -15.51 18.30 -32.70
N GLY A 592 -16.71 18.02 -33.19
CA GLY A 592 -17.09 18.30 -34.58
C GLY A 592 -16.21 17.59 -35.63
N GLY A 593 -15.71 16.37 -35.33
CA GLY A 593 -14.84 15.59 -36.23
C GLY A 593 -13.40 16.09 -36.31
N LYS A 594 -12.98 16.97 -35.41
CA LYS A 594 -11.63 17.51 -35.30
C LYS A 594 -11.11 17.33 -33.88
N ALA A 595 -9.80 17.19 -33.71
CA ALA A 595 -9.19 17.17 -32.39
C ALA A 595 -9.33 18.55 -31.72
N SER A 596 -9.54 18.53 -30.39
CA SER A 596 -9.58 19.71 -29.53
C SER A 596 -8.75 19.42 -28.28
N ILE A 597 -8.01 20.42 -27.80
CA ILE A 597 -7.19 20.31 -26.58
C ILE A 597 -7.83 21.17 -25.50
N ASP A 598 -8.10 20.57 -24.34
CA ASP A 598 -8.52 21.27 -23.15
C ASP A 598 -7.29 21.98 -22.52
N PRO A 599 -7.28 23.33 -22.49
CA PRO A 599 -6.14 24.08 -21.96
C PRO A 599 -5.92 23.88 -20.45
N ASP A 600 -6.98 23.58 -19.70
CA ASP A 600 -6.91 23.36 -18.25
C ASP A 600 -6.28 22.00 -17.91
N GLN A 601 -6.40 21.03 -18.81
CA GLN A 601 -5.81 19.70 -18.67
C GLN A 601 -4.45 19.57 -19.37
N CYS A 602 -4.10 20.46 -20.26
CA CYS A 602 -2.83 20.41 -21.01
C CYS A 602 -1.65 20.83 -20.11
N ASP A 603 -0.68 19.93 -19.90
CA ASP A 603 0.56 20.20 -19.15
C ASP A 603 1.72 20.75 -19.99
N GLY A 604 1.50 21.01 -21.27
CA GLY A 604 2.48 21.63 -22.15
C GLY A 604 3.64 20.74 -22.59
N CYS A 605 3.53 19.42 -22.51
CA CYS A 605 4.64 18.50 -22.84
C CYS A 605 5.06 18.48 -24.31
N GLY A 606 4.17 18.85 -25.23
CA GLY A 606 4.45 18.95 -26.66
C GLY A 606 4.61 17.62 -27.41
N VAL A 607 4.47 16.47 -26.78
CA VAL A 607 4.67 15.17 -27.46
C VAL A 607 3.63 14.96 -28.56
N CYS A 608 2.40 15.40 -28.35
CA CYS A 608 1.31 15.29 -29.32
C CYS A 608 1.56 16.08 -30.62
N SER A 609 2.40 17.11 -30.61
CA SER A 609 2.72 17.91 -31.81
C SER A 609 3.72 17.22 -32.74
N GLN A 610 4.42 16.17 -32.29
CA GLN A 610 5.39 15.45 -33.11
C GLN A 610 4.69 14.67 -34.23
N ARG A 611 5.37 14.56 -35.41
CA ARG A 611 4.84 13.84 -36.58
C ARG A 611 4.47 12.37 -36.32
N TYR A 612 5.04 11.78 -35.30
CA TYR A 612 4.71 10.42 -34.88
C TYR A 612 3.28 10.31 -34.35
N VAL A 613 2.77 11.37 -33.69
CA VAL A 613 1.41 11.45 -33.13
C VAL A 613 0.49 12.21 -34.06
N CYS A 614 0.86 13.45 -34.44
CA CYS A 614 0.11 14.26 -35.40
C CYS A 614 0.84 14.32 -36.76
N PRO A 615 0.54 13.41 -37.72
CA PRO A 615 1.21 13.40 -39.03
C PRO A 615 1.04 14.72 -39.80
N PHE A 616 -0.05 15.44 -39.59
CA PHE A 616 -0.40 16.70 -40.25
C PHE A 616 0.17 17.93 -39.55
N GLN A 617 0.85 17.75 -38.40
CA GLN A 617 1.41 18.83 -37.60
C GLN A 617 0.36 19.95 -37.31
N ALA A 618 -0.87 19.52 -37.01
CA ALA A 618 -1.98 20.43 -36.70
C ALA A 618 -1.97 20.87 -35.21
N ILE A 619 -1.11 20.30 -34.36
CA ILE A 619 -1.00 20.65 -32.94
C ILE A 619 0.20 21.58 -32.78
N GLU A 620 -0.04 22.79 -32.28
CA GLU A 620 0.93 23.85 -32.15
C GLU A 620 0.81 24.54 -30.78
N VAL A 621 1.81 25.35 -30.40
CA VAL A 621 1.76 26.13 -29.15
C VAL A 621 0.67 27.17 -29.26
N ALA A 622 -0.17 27.32 -28.19
CA ALA A 622 -1.29 28.24 -28.13
C ALA A 622 -0.84 29.72 -28.05
#